data_3a8d780fdb6fb8840967dcea11e5d046
#
_entry.id   3a8d780fdb6fb8840967dcea11e5d046
#
_cell.length_a   1.000
_cell.length_b   1.000
_cell.length_c   1.000
_cell.angle_alpha   90.00
_cell.angle_beta   90.00
_cell.angle_gamma   90.00
#
_symmetry.space_group_name_H-M   'P 1'
#
loop_
_entity.id
_entity.type
_entity.pdbx_description
1 polymer ?
#
loop_
_entity_poly.entity_id
_entity_poly.type
_entity_poly.pdbx_seq_one_letter_code
_entity_poly.pdbx_strand_id
1 'polypeptide(L)'
;MRFIHTADIHLDSPLTGLSAYQDAPAELLRTATRDAFENLVSEAISEAVDFMVIAGDLYDGGWRDFNTGIFFVRQMGRLKMAGIPVYLLLGNHDAENEMTKKLVLPDNVHKFPTGKAGTFKLPELRVALHGRSFKEAATTENLAVMYPDPVAGWLNIGVLHTALGGNTAHANYAPCSIAELEARGYQYWALGHVHEHRVWKGASIIAFPGNLQGRHIRETGPRGALMVTAHGAEIESVERLTTDVLRWHALAVDVSHASGLADAVRAVGQSLEELLRNAESDRPMAIRVTLSGATAAHGHLFGLDAQLRAEVLAQAASLSAERLWIEKVKVETSPLVRAKDISARSDAVADLQVLLARAGSDEAFLQGLQEDLMLLVGKVPLEVISAVPQLEEVRAGRMRALVDGIAPSVIAHVAKAG
;
A
#
# COMPACT_ATOMS: atom_id res chain seq x y z
N MET A 1 -22.45 17.57 -15.51
CA MET A 1 -22.41 16.10 -15.39
C MET A 1 -21.39 15.68 -14.35
N ARG A 2 -21.58 14.47 -13.77
CA ARG A 2 -20.63 13.92 -12.80
C ARG A 2 -20.32 12.47 -13.14
N PHE A 3 -19.07 12.06 -12.95
CA PHE A 3 -18.69 10.68 -13.15
C PHE A 3 -17.68 10.22 -12.10
N ILE A 4 -17.62 8.91 -11.86
CA ILE A 4 -16.61 8.29 -11.00
C ILE A 4 -15.47 7.76 -11.84
N HIS A 5 -14.24 8.07 -11.41
CA HIS A 5 -13.01 7.44 -11.89
C HIS A 5 -12.42 6.58 -10.78
N THR A 6 -12.33 5.28 -11.01
CA THR A 6 -11.71 4.29 -10.12
C THR A 6 -10.74 3.40 -10.88
N ALA A 7 -9.80 2.79 -10.18
CA ALA A 7 -8.82 1.84 -10.69
C ALA A 7 -8.30 0.94 -9.56
N ASP A 8 -7.49 -0.05 -9.88
CA ASP A 8 -6.70 -0.85 -8.93
C ASP A 8 -7.59 -1.40 -7.77
N ILE A 9 -8.73 -1.98 -8.14
CA ILE A 9 -9.75 -2.47 -7.21
C ILE A 9 -9.26 -3.74 -6.51
N HIS A 10 -8.57 -4.63 -7.25
CA HIS A 10 -8.00 -5.88 -6.75
C HIS A 10 -8.97 -6.66 -5.86
N LEU A 11 -10.16 -6.96 -6.38
CA LEU A 11 -11.20 -7.68 -5.65
C LEU A 11 -10.67 -9.00 -5.08
N ASP A 12 -10.95 -9.22 -3.80
CA ASP A 12 -10.53 -10.39 -3.02
C ASP A 12 -9.00 -10.57 -2.88
N SER A 13 -8.21 -9.56 -3.23
CA SER A 13 -6.80 -9.56 -2.88
C SER A 13 -6.62 -9.57 -1.37
N PRO A 14 -5.81 -10.51 -0.82
CA PRO A 14 -5.66 -10.62 0.62
C PRO A 14 -4.95 -9.40 1.21
N LEU A 15 -5.44 -8.92 2.35
CA LEU A 15 -4.74 -7.91 3.14
C LEU A 15 -3.59 -8.58 3.89
N THR A 16 -2.35 -8.21 3.57
CA THR A 16 -1.15 -8.83 4.12
C THR A 16 -0.64 -8.12 5.37
N GLY A 17 -0.11 -8.89 6.32
CA GLY A 17 0.47 -8.38 7.56
C GLY A 17 -0.38 -8.59 8.81
N LEU A 18 -1.71 -8.47 8.73
CA LEU A 18 -2.62 -8.73 9.87
C LEU A 18 -3.06 -10.18 9.96
N SER A 19 -3.19 -10.89 8.86
CA SER A 19 -3.69 -12.28 8.80
C SER A 19 -2.84 -13.29 9.59
N ALA A 20 -1.62 -12.95 9.96
CA ALA A 20 -0.73 -13.80 10.75
C ALA A 20 -1.06 -13.85 12.25
N TYR A 21 -2.01 -13.06 12.74
CA TYR A 21 -2.33 -12.95 14.16
C TYR A 21 -3.70 -13.54 14.48
N GLN A 22 -3.79 -14.32 15.59
CA GLN A 22 -5.04 -14.98 16.01
C GLN A 22 -6.17 -13.99 16.31
N ASP A 23 -5.84 -12.77 16.75
CA ASP A 23 -6.81 -11.73 17.12
C ASP A 23 -7.14 -10.77 15.97
N ALA A 24 -6.64 -11.05 14.74
CA ALA A 24 -6.95 -10.22 13.59
C ALA A 24 -8.44 -10.31 13.24
N PRO A 25 -9.07 -9.21 12.77
CA PRO A 25 -10.48 -9.23 12.36
C PRO A 25 -10.64 -9.98 11.02
N ALA A 26 -10.59 -11.31 11.09
CA ALA A 26 -10.47 -12.20 9.92
C ALA A 26 -11.58 -11.96 8.88
N GLU A 27 -12.81 -11.67 9.33
CA GLU A 27 -13.92 -11.37 8.43
C GLU A 27 -13.69 -10.04 7.70
N LEU A 28 -13.39 -8.97 8.43
CA LEU A 28 -13.07 -7.65 7.86
C LEU A 28 -11.92 -7.73 6.87
N LEU A 29 -10.85 -8.47 7.20
CA LEU A 29 -9.71 -8.63 6.30
C LEU A 29 -10.06 -9.37 5.00
N ARG A 30 -10.99 -10.30 5.09
CA ARG A 30 -11.43 -11.09 3.94
C ARG A 30 -12.37 -10.32 3.02
N THR A 31 -13.21 -9.41 3.56
CA THR A 31 -14.24 -8.71 2.79
C THR A 31 -13.85 -7.28 2.41
N ALA A 32 -12.77 -6.73 2.98
CA ALA A 32 -12.45 -5.31 2.89
C ALA A 32 -12.45 -4.72 1.47
N THR A 33 -11.89 -5.43 0.49
CA THR A 33 -11.90 -4.97 -0.92
C THR A 33 -13.29 -4.99 -1.52
N ARG A 34 -14.13 -5.99 -1.15
CA ARG A 34 -15.53 -6.06 -1.57
C ARG A 34 -16.35 -4.94 -0.96
N ASP A 35 -16.20 -4.73 0.34
CA ASP A 35 -16.96 -3.73 1.10
C ASP A 35 -16.60 -2.32 0.62
N ALA A 36 -15.31 -2.05 0.34
CA ALA A 36 -14.87 -0.79 -0.26
C ALA A 36 -15.47 -0.57 -1.66
N PHE A 37 -15.58 -1.64 -2.48
CA PHE A 37 -16.21 -1.55 -3.79
C PHE A 37 -17.74 -1.38 -3.69
N GLU A 38 -18.38 -2.03 -2.73
CA GLU A 38 -19.81 -1.86 -2.45
C GLU A 38 -20.13 -0.44 -1.98
N ASN A 39 -19.26 0.15 -1.13
CA ASN A 39 -19.35 1.56 -0.74
C ASN A 39 -19.28 2.47 -1.98
N LEU A 40 -18.32 2.23 -2.89
CA LEU A 40 -18.21 3.01 -4.13
C LEU A 40 -19.46 2.93 -5.00
N VAL A 41 -20.00 1.72 -5.19
CA VAL A 41 -21.24 1.52 -5.97
C VAL A 41 -22.42 2.21 -5.31
N SER A 42 -22.51 2.15 -3.99
CA SER A 42 -23.58 2.82 -3.24
C SER A 42 -23.49 4.33 -3.36
N GLU A 43 -22.27 4.89 -3.28
CA GLU A 43 -22.01 6.31 -3.49
C GLU A 43 -22.36 6.75 -4.92
N ALA A 44 -21.97 5.96 -5.94
CA ALA A 44 -22.32 6.23 -7.34
C ALA A 44 -23.83 6.35 -7.55
N ILE A 45 -24.60 5.46 -6.90
CA ILE A 45 -26.07 5.46 -6.97
C ILE A 45 -26.66 6.65 -6.22
N SER A 46 -26.17 6.93 -5.00
CA SER A 46 -26.63 8.02 -4.16
C SER A 46 -26.42 9.37 -4.83
N GLU A 47 -25.26 9.56 -5.46
CA GLU A 47 -24.87 10.77 -6.17
C GLU A 47 -25.46 10.87 -7.59
N ALA A 48 -26.16 9.82 -8.04
CA ALA A 48 -26.75 9.70 -9.36
C ALA A 48 -25.79 10.12 -10.48
N VAL A 49 -24.57 9.50 -10.47
CA VAL A 49 -23.55 9.85 -11.46
C VAL A 49 -23.95 9.43 -12.87
N ASP A 50 -23.51 10.17 -13.88
CA ASP A 50 -23.87 9.89 -15.27
C ASP A 50 -23.19 8.62 -15.81
N PHE A 51 -21.98 8.28 -15.32
CA PHE A 51 -21.27 7.05 -15.65
C PHE A 51 -20.12 6.77 -14.68
N MET A 52 -19.56 5.56 -14.75
CA MET A 52 -18.35 5.17 -14.02
C MET A 52 -17.26 4.68 -14.97
N VAL A 53 -16.00 5.06 -14.70
CA VAL A 53 -14.81 4.59 -15.40
C VAL A 53 -13.98 3.71 -14.44
N ILE A 54 -13.64 2.50 -14.88
CA ILE A 54 -12.69 1.60 -14.19
C ILE A 54 -11.44 1.48 -15.05
N ALA A 55 -10.32 2.08 -14.59
CA ALA A 55 -9.08 2.20 -15.36
C ALA A 55 -8.09 1.05 -15.09
N GLY A 56 -8.57 -0.18 -14.98
CA GLY A 56 -7.78 -1.40 -14.89
C GLY A 56 -7.60 -1.97 -13.50
N ASP A 57 -7.05 -3.17 -13.46
CA ASP A 57 -6.76 -3.99 -12.28
C ASP A 57 -7.98 -4.21 -11.37
N LEU A 58 -9.02 -4.79 -11.99
CA LEU A 58 -10.24 -5.20 -11.29
C LEU A 58 -9.99 -6.40 -10.39
N TYR A 59 -9.20 -7.38 -10.85
CA TYR A 59 -8.84 -8.60 -10.12
C TYR A 59 -7.33 -8.71 -9.91
N ASP A 60 -6.89 -9.54 -8.97
CA ASP A 60 -5.49 -9.98 -8.91
C ASP A 60 -5.24 -11.12 -9.92
N GLY A 61 -4.08 -11.07 -10.63
CA GLY A 61 -3.80 -11.89 -11.80
C GLY A 61 -4.06 -13.38 -11.65
N GLY A 62 -3.49 -14.04 -10.64
CA GLY A 62 -3.66 -15.48 -10.38
C GLY A 62 -4.94 -15.89 -9.64
N TRP A 63 -5.82 -14.96 -9.30
CA TRP A 63 -7.01 -15.23 -8.51
C TRP A 63 -8.07 -15.98 -9.31
N ARG A 64 -8.58 -17.11 -8.82
CA ARG A 64 -9.47 -18.03 -9.56
C ARG A 64 -10.81 -18.29 -8.88
N ASP A 65 -11.24 -17.46 -7.94
CA ASP A 65 -12.54 -17.66 -7.28
C ASP A 65 -13.67 -17.06 -8.12
N PHE A 66 -14.54 -17.92 -8.63
CA PHE A 66 -15.75 -17.50 -9.36
C PHE A 66 -16.71 -16.65 -8.55
N ASN A 67 -16.72 -16.76 -7.20
CA ASN A 67 -17.54 -15.91 -6.35
C ASN A 67 -17.16 -14.44 -6.44
N THR A 68 -15.89 -14.13 -6.69
CA THR A 68 -15.41 -12.76 -6.95
C THR A 68 -16.06 -12.17 -8.20
N GLY A 69 -16.11 -12.96 -9.29
CA GLY A 69 -16.78 -12.57 -10.52
C GLY A 69 -18.29 -12.37 -10.34
N ILE A 70 -18.95 -13.28 -9.61
CA ILE A 70 -20.38 -13.16 -9.28
C ILE A 70 -20.67 -11.92 -8.46
N PHE A 71 -19.81 -11.60 -7.48
CA PHE A 71 -19.92 -10.39 -6.68
C PHE A 71 -19.84 -9.14 -7.59
N PHE A 72 -18.84 -9.08 -8.48
CA PHE A 72 -18.69 -7.96 -9.42
C PHE A 72 -19.94 -7.81 -10.31
N VAL A 73 -20.43 -8.89 -10.93
CA VAL A 73 -21.65 -8.87 -11.75
C VAL A 73 -22.85 -8.34 -10.97
N ARG A 74 -23.00 -8.73 -9.69
CA ARG A 74 -24.07 -8.23 -8.83
C ARG A 74 -23.96 -6.71 -8.63
N GLN A 75 -22.77 -6.17 -8.38
CA GLN A 75 -22.57 -4.74 -8.23
C GLN A 75 -22.85 -3.98 -9.55
N MET A 76 -22.43 -4.54 -10.68
CA MET A 76 -22.78 -3.98 -12.00
C MET A 76 -24.27 -4.00 -12.26
N GLY A 77 -24.98 -5.03 -11.79
CA GLY A 77 -26.43 -5.10 -11.82
C GLY A 77 -27.10 -3.98 -11.02
N ARG A 78 -26.56 -3.60 -9.85
CA ARG A 78 -27.04 -2.46 -9.06
C ARG A 78 -26.91 -1.15 -9.86
N LEU A 79 -25.74 -0.92 -10.47
CA LEU A 79 -25.51 0.26 -11.33
C LEU A 79 -26.44 0.26 -12.55
N LYS A 80 -26.69 -0.90 -13.17
CA LYS A 80 -27.66 -1.04 -14.26
C LYS A 80 -29.07 -0.61 -13.85
N MET A 81 -29.54 -1.07 -12.69
CA MET A 81 -30.86 -0.68 -12.16
C MET A 81 -30.97 0.81 -11.86
N ALA A 82 -29.85 1.46 -11.55
CA ALA A 82 -29.76 2.91 -11.38
C ALA A 82 -29.56 3.68 -12.71
N GLY A 83 -29.44 2.98 -13.85
CA GLY A 83 -29.20 3.60 -15.15
C GLY A 83 -27.77 4.09 -15.38
N ILE A 84 -26.80 3.61 -14.59
CA ILE A 84 -25.40 4.06 -14.63
C ILE A 84 -24.58 3.12 -15.51
N PRO A 85 -24.07 3.56 -16.67
CA PRO A 85 -23.15 2.79 -17.51
C PRO A 85 -21.73 2.77 -16.91
N VAL A 86 -21.00 1.68 -17.15
CA VAL A 86 -19.63 1.46 -16.68
C VAL A 86 -18.70 1.24 -17.86
N TYR A 87 -17.62 2.00 -17.93
CA TYR A 87 -16.57 1.88 -18.94
C TYR A 87 -15.35 1.24 -18.33
N LEU A 88 -15.10 -0.03 -18.68
CA LEU A 88 -14.08 -0.88 -18.09
C LEU A 88 -12.88 -1.04 -19.04
N LEU A 89 -11.71 -0.63 -18.59
CA LEU A 89 -10.42 -0.96 -19.18
C LEU A 89 -9.81 -2.11 -18.38
N LEU A 90 -9.16 -3.07 -19.02
CA LEU A 90 -8.45 -4.17 -18.39
C LEU A 90 -6.97 -3.82 -18.23
N GLY A 91 -6.45 -3.91 -17.02
CA GLY A 91 -5.04 -3.70 -16.67
C GLY A 91 -4.17 -4.95 -16.84
N ASN A 92 -2.96 -4.93 -16.27
CA ASN A 92 -2.01 -6.03 -16.38
C ASN A 92 -2.47 -7.29 -15.60
N HIS A 93 -3.02 -7.13 -14.40
CA HIS A 93 -3.56 -8.25 -13.62
C HIS A 93 -4.79 -8.87 -14.28
N ASP A 94 -5.66 -8.06 -14.90
CA ASP A 94 -6.85 -8.56 -15.60
C ASP A 94 -6.49 -9.35 -16.87
N ALA A 95 -5.40 -8.97 -17.57
CA ALA A 95 -4.95 -9.66 -18.78
C ALA A 95 -4.46 -11.09 -18.50
N GLU A 96 -3.92 -11.34 -17.30
CA GLU A 96 -3.53 -12.68 -16.83
C GLU A 96 -4.72 -13.50 -16.33
N ASN A 97 -5.82 -12.86 -15.92
CA ASN A 97 -6.93 -13.51 -15.26
C ASN A 97 -7.88 -14.19 -16.26
N GLU A 98 -8.03 -15.50 -16.15
CA GLU A 98 -8.93 -16.27 -17.01
C GLU A 98 -10.43 -16.00 -16.74
N MET A 99 -10.81 -15.55 -15.54
CA MET A 99 -12.21 -15.24 -15.20
C MET A 99 -12.71 -14.02 -15.98
N THR A 100 -11.85 -13.02 -16.17
CA THR A 100 -12.18 -11.83 -16.97
C THR A 100 -12.61 -12.17 -18.39
N LYS A 101 -12.11 -13.29 -18.92
CA LYS A 101 -12.41 -13.78 -20.27
C LYS A 101 -13.72 -14.54 -20.36
N LYS A 102 -14.17 -15.18 -19.28
CA LYS A 102 -15.33 -16.11 -19.24
C LYS A 102 -16.58 -15.49 -18.62
N LEU A 103 -16.46 -14.40 -17.88
CA LEU A 103 -17.56 -13.79 -17.16
C LEU A 103 -18.48 -13.01 -18.12
N VAL A 104 -19.77 -13.36 -18.08
CA VAL A 104 -20.81 -12.61 -18.81
C VAL A 104 -21.18 -11.40 -17.97
N LEU A 105 -20.83 -10.21 -18.47
CA LEU A 105 -21.14 -8.94 -17.84
C LEU A 105 -22.52 -8.43 -18.24
N PRO A 106 -23.20 -7.67 -17.39
CA PRO A 106 -24.43 -6.94 -17.75
C PRO A 106 -24.17 -5.96 -18.91
N ASP A 107 -25.21 -5.64 -19.65
CA ASP A 107 -25.15 -4.80 -20.85
C ASP A 107 -24.79 -3.33 -20.61
N ASN A 108 -24.88 -2.85 -19.37
CA ASN A 108 -24.40 -1.53 -18.94
C ASN A 108 -22.87 -1.47 -18.81
N VAL A 109 -22.14 -2.60 -18.94
CA VAL A 109 -20.67 -2.62 -18.83
C VAL A 109 -20.05 -2.70 -20.21
N HIS A 110 -19.32 -1.65 -20.59
CA HIS A 110 -18.68 -1.48 -21.87
C HIS A 110 -17.15 -1.66 -21.71
N LYS A 111 -16.60 -2.73 -22.31
CA LYS A 111 -15.16 -3.02 -22.24
C LYS A 111 -14.40 -2.36 -23.38
N PHE A 112 -13.31 -1.66 -23.07
CA PHE A 112 -12.38 -1.19 -24.09
C PHE A 112 -11.68 -2.36 -24.80
N PRO A 113 -11.47 -2.26 -26.13
CA PRO A 113 -10.84 -3.32 -26.90
C PRO A 113 -9.35 -3.46 -26.56
N THR A 114 -8.78 -4.64 -26.80
CA THR A 114 -7.36 -4.95 -26.57
C THR A 114 -6.46 -4.69 -27.79
N GLY A 115 -7.01 -4.78 -29.00
CA GLY A 115 -6.22 -4.71 -30.24
C GLY A 115 -5.75 -3.29 -30.60
N LYS A 116 -6.67 -2.34 -30.60
CA LYS A 116 -6.43 -0.91 -30.86
C LYS A 116 -7.27 -0.06 -29.92
N ALA A 117 -6.89 1.19 -29.72
CA ALA A 117 -7.71 2.11 -28.93
C ALA A 117 -9.10 2.29 -29.55
N GLY A 118 -10.13 2.14 -28.72
CA GLY A 118 -11.54 2.33 -29.08
C GLY A 118 -12.11 3.61 -28.48
N THR A 119 -13.24 4.06 -29.02
CA THR A 119 -13.96 5.24 -28.52
C THR A 119 -15.41 4.88 -28.24
N PHE A 120 -15.85 5.14 -27.00
CA PHE A 120 -17.27 5.19 -26.65
C PHE A 120 -17.75 6.64 -26.68
N LYS A 121 -18.85 6.88 -27.39
CA LYS A 121 -19.47 8.20 -27.49
C LYS A 121 -20.77 8.23 -26.72
N LEU A 122 -20.93 9.23 -25.85
CA LEU A 122 -22.14 9.54 -25.09
C LEU A 122 -22.73 10.84 -25.67
N PRO A 123 -23.57 10.78 -26.70
CA PRO A 123 -24.00 11.97 -27.44
C PRO A 123 -24.79 12.97 -26.56
N GLU A 124 -25.61 12.46 -25.65
CA GLU A 124 -26.45 13.28 -24.77
C GLU A 124 -25.61 14.13 -23.80
N LEU A 125 -24.44 13.60 -23.36
CA LEU A 125 -23.50 14.29 -22.49
C LEU A 125 -22.41 15.02 -23.27
N ARG A 126 -22.27 14.78 -24.57
CA ARG A 126 -21.15 15.22 -25.42
C ARG A 126 -19.79 14.77 -24.85
N VAL A 127 -19.70 13.51 -24.45
CA VAL A 127 -18.49 12.87 -23.90
C VAL A 127 -17.97 11.81 -24.86
N ALA A 128 -16.66 11.78 -25.07
CA ALA A 128 -15.96 10.73 -25.78
C ALA A 128 -14.91 10.09 -24.85
N LEU A 129 -15.07 8.80 -24.59
CA LEU A 129 -14.14 8.01 -23.77
C LEU A 129 -13.25 7.19 -24.70
N HIS A 130 -11.95 7.38 -24.62
CA HIS A 130 -10.94 6.71 -25.45
C HIS A 130 -10.12 5.77 -24.58
N GLY A 131 -9.96 4.50 -24.97
CA GLY A 131 -9.23 3.55 -24.17
C GLY A 131 -8.76 2.33 -24.94
N ARG A 132 -7.70 1.68 -24.43
CA ARG A 132 -7.20 0.39 -24.90
C ARG A 132 -6.86 -0.48 -23.71
N SER A 133 -7.55 -1.61 -23.58
CA SER A 133 -7.24 -2.64 -22.58
C SER A 133 -5.93 -3.35 -22.91
N PHE A 134 -5.24 -3.84 -21.90
CA PHE A 134 -4.08 -4.69 -22.07
C PHE A 134 -4.48 -6.02 -22.69
N LYS A 135 -3.67 -6.48 -23.65
CA LYS A 135 -3.80 -7.81 -24.24
C LYS A 135 -3.01 -8.85 -23.45
N GLU A 136 -1.88 -8.44 -22.93
CA GLU A 136 -0.91 -9.23 -22.19
C GLU A 136 -0.45 -8.42 -20.97
N ALA A 137 -0.12 -9.09 -19.86
CA ALA A 137 0.31 -8.41 -18.63
C ALA A 137 1.56 -7.54 -18.84
N ALA A 138 2.53 -8.03 -19.60
CA ALA A 138 3.79 -7.34 -19.88
C ALA A 138 3.70 -6.36 -21.06
N THR A 139 2.74 -5.44 -21.07
CA THR A 139 2.64 -4.40 -22.09
C THR A 139 3.68 -3.31 -21.83
N THR A 140 4.74 -3.24 -22.65
CA THR A 140 5.86 -2.29 -22.47
C THR A 140 5.86 -1.15 -23.49
N GLU A 141 4.96 -1.17 -24.48
CA GLU A 141 4.80 -0.10 -25.48
C GLU A 141 4.04 1.10 -24.92
N ASN A 142 4.37 2.30 -25.40
CA ASN A 142 3.59 3.50 -25.10
C ASN A 142 2.25 3.46 -25.83
N LEU A 143 1.17 3.12 -25.12
CA LEU A 143 -0.16 3.01 -25.70
C LEU A 143 -0.77 4.39 -25.99
N ALA A 144 -0.42 5.44 -25.24
CA ALA A 144 -1.02 6.75 -25.33
C ALA A 144 -0.88 7.40 -26.72
N VAL A 145 0.27 7.18 -27.36
CA VAL A 145 0.56 7.78 -28.68
C VAL A 145 -0.37 7.26 -29.80
N MET A 146 -1.01 6.12 -29.57
CA MET A 146 -1.91 5.48 -30.56
C MET A 146 -3.40 5.74 -30.28
N TYR A 147 -3.72 6.59 -29.30
CA TYR A 147 -5.11 6.95 -29.02
C TYR A 147 -5.63 7.85 -30.15
N PRO A 148 -6.96 7.80 -30.46
CA PRO A 148 -7.54 8.58 -31.54
C PRO A 148 -7.49 10.08 -31.27
N ASP A 149 -7.69 10.87 -32.30
CA ASP A 149 -7.81 12.33 -32.16
C ASP A 149 -9.07 12.70 -31.34
N PRO A 150 -9.06 13.83 -30.62
CA PRO A 150 -10.19 14.26 -29.83
C PRO A 150 -11.42 14.55 -30.70
N VAL A 151 -12.59 14.23 -30.21
CA VAL A 151 -13.87 14.61 -30.85
C VAL A 151 -14.10 16.10 -30.60
N ALA A 152 -14.09 16.89 -31.66
CA ALA A 152 -14.21 18.34 -31.55
C ALA A 152 -15.50 18.79 -30.87
N GLY A 153 -15.37 19.68 -29.88
CA GLY A 153 -16.49 20.24 -29.11
C GLY A 153 -17.11 19.30 -28.10
N TRP A 154 -16.43 18.17 -27.79
CA TRP A 154 -16.83 17.21 -26.77
C TRP A 154 -15.81 17.19 -25.63
N LEU A 155 -16.23 16.75 -24.46
CA LEU A 155 -15.30 16.36 -23.42
C LEU A 155 -14.64 15.02 -23.82
N ASN A 156 -13.32 15.03 -23.99
CA ASN A 156 -12.55 13.85 -24.33
C ASN A 156 -11.84 13.33 -23.08
N ILE A 157 -12.06 12.07 -22.75
CA ILE A 157 -11.50 11.38 -21.59
C ILE A 157 -10.64 10.23 -22.11
N GLY A 158 -9.33 10.26 -21.84
CA GLY A 158 -8.45 9.14 -22.07
C GLY A 158 -8.48 8.20 -20.87
N VAL A 159 -8.69 6.90 -21.09
CA VAL A 159 -8.64 5.87 -20.05
C VAL A 159 -7.43 4.98 -20.32
N LEU A 160 -6.47 4.94 -19.39
CA LEU A 160 -5.19 4.25 -19.61
C LEU A 160 -4.67 3.64 -18.31
N HIS A 161 -4.24 2.39 -18.39
CA HIS A 161 -3.51 1.73 -17.30
C HIS A 161 -2.01 1.87 -17.59
N THR A 162 -1.25 2.59 -16.73
CA THR A 162 0.14 3.01 -17.04
C THR A 162 0.95 3.27 -15.78
N ALA A 163 2.26 2.96 -15.83
CA ALA A 163 3.21 3.34 -14.78
C ALA A 163 3.52 4.84 -14.75
N LEU A 164 3.19 5.60 -15.78
CA LEU A 164 3.56 7.00 -16.03
C LEU A 164 5.07 7.25 -15.78
N GLY A 165 5.84 7.71 -16.75
CA GLY A 165 7.30 7.74 -16.71
C GLY A 165 7.89 8.32 -15.42
N GLY A 166 8.89 7.62 -14.84
CA GLY A 166 9.62 8.04 -13.65
C GLY A 166 9.19 7.38 -12.33
N ASN A 167 8.20 6.51 -12.30
CA ASN A 167 7.84 5.79 -11.08
C ASN A 167 8.64 4.47 -10.97
N THR A 168 9.75 4.49 -10.22
CA THR A 168 10.62 3.32 -10.00
C THR A 168 10.03 2.29 -9.02
N ALA A 169 8.91 2.61 -8.36
CA ALA A 169 8.28 1.72 -7.36
C ALA A 169 7.34 0.68 -7.99
N HIS A 170 6.97 0.86 -9.27
CA HIS A 170 6.08 -0.03 -10.00
C HIS A 170 6.75 -0.57 -11.27
N ALA A 171 6.30 -1.74 -11.74
CA ALA A 171 6.74 -2.28 -13.02
C ALA A 171 6.38 -1.30 -14.16
N ASN A 172 7.30 -1.13 -15.11
CA ASN A 172 7.20 -0.11 -16.16
C ASN A 172 6.24 -0.55 -17.29
N TYR A 173 4.93 -0.62 -16.98
CA TYR A 173 3.89 -1.00 -17.93
C TYR A 173 3.33 0.23 -18.66
N ALA A 174 3.13 0.08 -19.98
CA ALA A 174 2.62 1.10 -20.89
C ALA A 174 3.18 2.51 -20.60
N PRO A 175 4.51 2.68 -20.51
CA PRO A 175 5.13 3.92 -20.05
C PRO A 175 4.78 5.08 -20.97
N CYS A 176 4.42 6.21 -20.40
CA CYS A 176 4.21 7.48 -21.10
C CYS A 176 4.57 8.66 -20.18
N SER A 177 4.72 9.83 -20.76
CA SER A 177 4.98 11.07 -20.02
C SER A 177 3.73 11.95 -19.93
N ILE A 178 3.71 12.87 -18.95
CA ILE A 178 2.66 13.88 -18.82
C ILE A 178 2.54 14.69 -20.12
N ALA A 179 3.67 15.11 -20.71
CA ALA A 179 3.69 15.89 -21.96
C ALA A 179 3.07 15.14 -23.15
N GLU A 180 3.28 13.82 -23.25
CA GLU A 180 2.66 13.00 -24.31
C GLU A 180 1.15 12.87 -24.11
N LEU A 181 0.67 12.77 -22.86
CA LEU A 181 -0.76 12.77 -22.55
C LEU A 181 -1.40 14.13 -22.87
N GLU A 182 -0.79 15.23 -22.49
CA GLU A 182 -1.26 16.56 -22.79
C GLU A 182 -1.28 16.86 -24.30
N ALA A 183 -0.29 16.39 -25.05
CA ALA A 183 -0.20 16.54 -26.50
C ALA A 183 -1.36 15.87 -27.25
N ARG A 184 -2.08 14.93 -26.64
CA ARG A 184 -3.27 14.31 -27.23
C ARG A 184 -4.47 15.27 -27.27
N GLY A 185 -4.47 16.36 -26.48
CA GLY A 185 -5.54 17.34 -26.44
C GLY A 185 -6.83 16.86 -25.75
N TYR A 186 -6.77 15.83 -24.90
CA TYR A 186 -7.90 15.42 -24.08
C TYR A 186 -7.99 16.28 -22.81
N GLN A 187 -9.18 16.52 -22.30
CA GLN A 187 -9.40 17.33 -21.12
C GLN A 187 -9.11 16.58 -19.82
N TYR A 188 -9.32 15.25 -19.82
CA TYR A 188 -9.12 14.41 -18.66
C TYR A 188 -8.43 13.08 -19.03
N TRP A 189 -7.49 12.63 -18.20
CA TRP A 189 -6.90 11.30 -18.27
C TRP A 189 -7.22 10.51 -17.00
N ALA A 190 -8.03 9.47 -17.16
CA ALA A 190 -8.34 8.51 -16.12
C ALA A 190 -7.29 7.39 -16.14
N LEU A 191 -6.31 7.48 -15.23
CA LEU A 191 -5.20 6.54 -15.15
C LEU A 191 -5.41 5.49 -14.05
N GLY A 192 -4.85 4.27 -14.26
CA GLY A 192 -4.72 3.20 -13.26
C GLY A 192 -3.31 2.64 -13.23
N HIS A 193 -3.00 1.71 -12.32
CA HIS A 193 -1.73 1.05 -12.00
C HIS A 193 -1.00 1.60 -10.77
N VAL A 194 -1.10 2.89 -10.49
CA VAL A 194 -0.45 3.49 -9.33
C VAL A 194 -1.45 3.58 -8.18
N HIS A 195 -1.18 2.85 -7.09
CA HIS A 195 -2.07 2.76 -5.93
C HIS A 195 -2.12 4.02 -5.06
N GLU A 196 -1.36 5.06 -5.41
CA GLU A 196 -1.39 6.35 -4.76
C GLU A 196 -2.24 7.35 -5.51
N HIS A 197 -3.07 8.09 -4.77
CA HIS A 197 -3.81 9.21 -5.33
C HIS A 197 -2.87 10.33 -5.78
N ARG A 198 -2.96 10.71 -7.06
CA ARG A 198 -2.22 11.84 -7.64
C ARG A 198 -3.04 12.55 -8.69
N VAL A 199 -3.00 13.88 -8.70
CA VAL A 199 -3.66 14.71 -9.72
C VAL A 199 -2.68 15.78 -10.21
N TRP A 200 -2.50 15.84 -11.53
CA TRP A 200 -1.79 16.92 -12.21
C TRP A 200 -2.80 17.80 -12.92
N LYS A 201 -2.64 19.09 -12.79
CA LYS A 201 -3.48 20.12 -13.44
C LYS A 201 -2.58 20.92 -14.38
N GLY A 202 -2.72 20.68 -15.68
CA GLY A 202 -1.99 21.34 -16.77
C GLY A 202 -2.93 21.64 -17.93
N ALA A 203 -2.47 21.43 -19.15
CA ALA A 203 -3.32 21.50 -20.34
C ALA A 203 -4.41 20.41 -20.33
N SER A 204 -4.17 19.33 -19.63
CA SER A 204 -5.12 18.27 -19.27
C SER A 204 -5.13 18.07 -17.77
N ILE A 205 -6.24 17.56 -17.22
CA ILE A 205 -6.21 16.97 -15.88
C ILE A 205 -5.84 15.50 -16.01
N ILE A 206 -4.77 15.11 -15.36
CA ILE A 206 -4.24 13.74 -15.37
C ILE A 206 -4.33 13.20 -13.95
N ALA A 207 -5.02 12.08 -13.73
CA ALA A 207 -5.30 11.61 -12.38
C ALA A 207 -5.14 10.10 -12.22
N PHE A 208 -4.50 9.70 -11.11
CA PHE A 208 -4.61 8.37 -10.51
C PHE A 208 -5.53 8.44 -9.30
N PRO A 209 -6.58 7.64 -9.21
CA PRO A 209 -7.44 7.59 -8.02
C PRO A 209 -6.75 6.92 -6.83
N GLY A 210 -5.77 6.06 -7.10
CA GLY A 210 -5.23 5.07 -6.19
C GLY A 210 -6.11 3.83 -6.12
N ASN A 211 -5.82 2.91 -5.21
CA ASN A 211 -6.65 1.75 -4.96
C ASN A 211 -7.83 2.05 -4.00
N LEU A 212 -8.90 1.25 -4.06
CA LEU A 212 -10.09 1.44 -3.23
C LEU A 212 -9.87 1.09 -1.76
N GLN A 213 -9.01 0.11 -1.47
CA GLN A 213 -8.69 -0.41 -0.15
C GLN A 213 -7.19 -0.64 -0.03
N GLY A 214 -6.55 -0.07 0.98
CA GLY A 214 -5.16 -0.39 1.31
C GLY A 214 -5.04 -1.86 1.73
N ARG A 215 -4.09 -2.59 1.13
CA ARG A 215 -3.90 -4.03 1.34
C ARG A 215 -2.75 -4.36 2.28
N HIS A 216 -1.86 -3.41 2.53
CA HIS A 216 -0.70 -3.54 3.40
C HIS A 216 -0.18 -2.18 3.87
N ILE A 217 0.76 -2.21 4.83
CA ILE A 217 1.30 -1.01 5.48
C ILE A 217 1.99 0.01 4.54
N ARG A 218 2.36 -0.35 3.34
CA ARG A 218 2.90 0.61 2.36
C ARG A 218 1.81 1.45 1.70
N GLU A 219 0.55 1.04 1.85
CA GLU A 219 -0.63 1.71 1.31
C GLU A 219 -1.39 2.43 2.44
N THR A 220 -0.73 3.36 3.12
CA THR A 220 -1.27 4.13 4.24
C THR A 220 -2.23 5.24 3.81
N GLY A 221 -2.99 5.76 4.77
CA GLY A 221 -3.91 6.89 4.57
C GLY A 221 -5.22 6.49 3.89
N PRO A 222 -6.11 7.47 3.59
CA PRO A 222 -7.41 7.22 3.00
C PRO A 222 -7.28 6.65 1.59
N ARG A 223 -8.17 5.71 1.24
CA ARG A 223 -8.22 5.05 -0.08
C ARG A 223 -9.61 5.18 -0.69
N GLY A 224 -9.68 5.15 -2.02
CA GLY A 224 -10.97 5.31 -2.70
C GLY A 224 -10.87 5.66 -4.18
N ALA A 225 -11.82 6.45 -4.66
CA ALA A 225 -11.99 6.84 -6.05
C ALA A 225 -12.00 8.37 -6.20
N LEU A 226 -12.25 8.85 -7.41
CA LEU A 226 -12.45 10.27 -7.72
C LEU A 226 -13.87 10.51 -8.22
N MET A 227 -14.53 11.51 -7.66
CA MET A 227 -15.69 12.15 -8.24
C MET A 227 -15.22 13.30 -9.13
N VAL A 228 -15.59 13.26 -10.40
CA VAL A 228 -15.23 14.29 -11.36
C VAL A 228 -16.49 15.02 -11.81
N THR A 229 -16.50 16.32 -11.63
CA THR A 229 -17.59 17.19 -12.11
C THR A 229 -17.12 17.95 -13.34
N ALA A 230 -17.96 18.00 -14.38
CA ALA A 230 -17.66 18.73 -15.59
C ALA A 230 -18.87 19.54 -16.08
N HIS A 231 -18.59 20.67 -16.69
CA HIS A 231 -19.56 21.50 -17.37
C HIS A 231 -19.18 21.66 -18.85
N GLY A 232 -20.02 21.13 -19.75
CA GLY A 232 -19.64 21.02 -21.16
C GLY A 232 -18.36 20.22 -21.37
N ALA A 233 -17.34 20.82 -21.97
CA ALA A 233 -16.03 20.19 -22.21
C ALA A 233 -14.99 20.56 -21.13
N GLU A 234 -15.35 21.23 -20.06
CA GLU A 234 -14.43 21.66 -19.01
C GLU A 234 -14.63 20.86 -17.73
N ILE A 235 -13.52 20.44 -17.11
CA ILE A 235 -13.53 19.82 -15.78
C ILE A 235 -13.60 20.93 -14.73
N GLU A 236 -14.64 20.89 -13.91
CA GLU A 236 -14.90 21.87 -12.84
C GLU A 236 -14.21 21.47 -11.54
N SER A 237 -14.41 20.20 -11.11
CA SER A 237 -13.76 19.67 -9.92
C SER A 237 -13.34 18.22 -10.06
N VAL A 238 -12.31 17.83 -9.27
CA VAL A 238 -11.88 16.46 -9.05
C VAL A 238 -11.76 16.28 -7.54
N GLU A 239 -12.65 15.53 -6.95
CA GLU A 239 -12.78 15.33 -5.52
C GLU A 239 -12.53 13.88 -5.15
N ARG A 240 -11.91 13.65 -3.99
CA ARG A 240 -11.64 12.31 -3.51
C ARG A 240 -12.84 11.73 -2.80
N LEU A 241 -13.28 10.55 -3.25
CA LEU A 241 -14.28 9.73 -2.56
C LEU A 241 -13.52 8.69 -1.71
N THR A 242 -13.72 8.71 -0.41
CA THR A 242 -13.09 7.75 0.51
C THR A 242 -14.01 6.54 0.70
N THR A 243 -13.57 5.37 0.24
CA THR A 243 -14.36 4.13 0.25
C THR A 243 -13.78 3.04 1.16
N ASP A 244 -12.53 3.20 1.63
CA ASP A 244 -11.84 2.23 2.47
C ASP A 244 -12.63 1.88 3.74
N VAL A 245 -12.57 0.62 4.16
CA VAL A 245 -13.23 0.13 5.38
C VAL A 245 -12.24 -0.17 6.50
N LEU A 246 -10.97 -0.28 6.15
CA LEU A 246 -9.83 -0.42 7.05
C LEU A 246 -8.70 0.49 6.58
N ARG A 247 -8.12 1.29 7.48
CA ARG A 247 -7.05 2.22 7.14
C ARG A 247 -5.72 1.85 7.77
N TRP A 248 -4.66 1.83 6.95
CA TRP A 248 -3.31 1.56 7.41
C TRP A 248 -2.62 2.83 7.91
N HIS A 249 -1.93 2.71 9.06
CA HIS A 249 -1.17 3.79 9.67
C HIS A 249 0.24 3.34 10.05
N ALA A 250 1.25 4.11 9.65
CA ALA A 250 2.60 4.01 10.15
C ALA A 250 2.78 5.03 11.28
N LEU A 251 2.78 4.55 12.53
CA LEU A 251 2.88 5.38 13.73
C LEU A 251 4.33 5.36 14.24
N ALA A 252 5.03 6.47 14.07
CA ALA A 252 6.35 6.68 14.68
C ALA A 252 6.18 7.26 16.09
N VAL A 253 6.82 6.61 17.07
CA VAL A 253 6.77 7.02 18.47
C VAL A 253 8.18 7.32 18.95
N ASP A 254 8.42 8.57 19.34
CA ASP A 254 9.69 8.96 19.97
C ASP A 254 9.73 8.50 21.43
N VAL A 255 10.68 7.63 21.75
CA VAL A 255 10.92 7.09 23.08
C VAL A 255 12.24 7.57 23.68
N SER A 256 12.78 8.71 23.22
CA SER A 256 14.04 9.27 23.73
C SER A 256 14.03 9.56 25.23
N HIS A 257 12.86 9.84 25.80
CA HIS A 257 12.69 10.09 27.25
C HIS A 257 12.38 8.82 28.06
N ALA A 258 12.24 7.65 27.41
CA ALA A 258 11.92 6.41 28.10
C ALA A 258 13.15 5.88 28.87
N SER A 259 12.95 5.45 30.11
CA SER A 259 13.96 4.79 30.94
C SER A 259 13.86 3.26 30.93
N GLY A 260 12.72 2.73 30.47
CA GLY A 260 12.45 1.29 30.40
C GLY A 260 11.21 0.96 29.57
N LEU A 261 10.83 -0.33 29.57
CA LEU A 261 9.70 -0.86 28.79
C LEU A 261 8.38 -0.11 29.13
N ALA A 262 8.08 0.08 30.41
CA ALA A 262 6.83 0.71 30.84
C ALA A 262 6.66 2.15 30.32
N ASP A 263 7.76 2.92 30.25
CA ASP A 263 7.74 4.27 29.70
C ASP A 263 7.51 4.27 28.19
N ALA A 264 8.17 3.33 27.47
CA ALA A 264 7.98 3.17 26.04
C ALA A 264 6.53 2.77 25.70
N VAL A 265 5.95 1.83 26.45
CA VAL A 265 4.55 1.39 26.26
C VAL A 265 3.58 2.54 26.56
N ARG A 266 3.86 3.36 27.58
CA ARG A 266 3.05 4.55 27.89
C ARG A 266 3.09 5.59 26.75
N ALA A 267 4.27 5.83 26.17
CA ALA A 267 4.43 6.72 25.02
C ALA A 267 3.63 6.22 23.80
N VAL A 268 3.64 4.91 23.56
CA VAL A 268 2.79 4.30 22.51
C VAL A 268 1.31 4.53 22.81
N GLY A 269 0.85 4.29 24.05
CA GLY A 269 -0.54 4.51 24.45
C GLY A 269 -1.00 5.95 24.18
N GLN A 270 -0.19 6.94 24.54
CA GLN A 270 -0.46 8.36 24.29
C GLN A 270 -0.56 8.66 22.78
N SER A 271 0.36 8.11 21.97
CA SER A 271 0.35 8.30 20.53
C SER A 271 -0.86 7.63 19.85
N LEU A 272 -1.31 6.47 20.35
CA LEU A 272 -2.52 5.80 19.89
C LEU A 272 -3.78 6.59 20.26
N GLU A 273 -3.83 7.16 21.46
CA GLU A 273 -4.93 8.02 21.90
C GLU A 273 -5.03 9.29 21.05
N GLU A 274 -3.89 9.92 20.74
CA GLU A 274 -3.83 11.07 19.85
C GLU A 274 -4.27 10.70 18.42
N LEU A 275 -3.85 9.56 17.91
CA LEU A 275 -4.28 9.06 16.60
C LEU A 275 -5.80 8.86 16.56
N LEU A 276 -6.41 8.28 17.60
CA LEU A 276 -7.87 8.13 17.72
C LEU A 276 -8.60 9.46 17.77
N ARG A 277 -8.06 10.42 18.54
CA ARG A 277 -8.67 11.75 18.70
C ARG A 277 -8.67 12.55 17.40
N ASN A 278 -7.63 12.39 16.61
CA ASN A 278 -7.46 13.09 15.33
C ASN A 278 -8.06 12.31 14.14
N ALA A 279 -8.67 11.15 14.37
CA ALA A 279 -9.25 10.34 13.31
C ALA A 279 -10.52 11.01 12.74
N GLU A 280 -10.53 11.22 11.43
CA GLU A 280 -11.67 11.82 10.69
C GLU A 280 -12.89 10.90 10.60
N SER A 281 -12.76 9.63 10.96
CA SER A 281 -13.82 8.63 10.87
C SER A 281 -13.68 7.53 11.91
N ASP A 282 -14.74 6.77 12.13
CA ASP A 282 -14.75 5.60 13.05
C ASP A 282 -14.22 4.31 12.40
N ARG A 283 -13.59 4.39 11.25
CA ARG A 283 -13.03 3.21 10.56
C ARG A 283 -11.96 2.53 11.41
N PRO A 284 -11.89 1.19 11.39
CA PRO A 284 -10.78 0.44 11.95
C PRO A 284 -9.42 0.86 11.36
N MET A 285 -8.39 0.83 12.19
CA MET A 285 -7.02 1.20 11.82
C MET A 285 -6.07 0.04 12.03
N ALA A 286 -5.33 -0.32 10.99
CA ALA A 286 -4.22 -1.27 11.04
C ALA A 286 -2.91 -0.48 11.24
N ILE A 287 -2.25 -0.65 12.37
CA ILE A 287 -1.18 0.23 12.81
C ILE A 287 0.13 -0.53 12.92
N ARG A 288 1.15 -0.04 12.22
CA ARG A 288 2.54 -0.37 12.50
C ARG A 288 3.13 0.69 13.43
N VAL A 289 3.51 0.27 14.63
CA VAL A 289 4.21 1.12 15.60
C VAL A 289 5.72 0.98 15.38
N THR A 290 6.43 2.10 15.25
CA THR A 290 7.89 2.13 15.18
C THR A 290 8.41 3.00 16.32
N LEU A 291 9.11 2.39 17.29
CA LEU A 291 9.79 3.10 18.35
C LEU A 291 11.12 3.64 17.85
N SER A 292 11.37 4.93 18.02
CA SER A 292 12.58 5.61 17.54
C SER A 292 13.20 6.51 18.61
N GLY A 293 14.41 7.00 18.36
CA GLY A 293 15.12 7.91 19.22
C GLY A 293 16.27 7.26 20.01
N ALA A 294 17.17 8.11 20.52
CA ALA A 294 18.25 7.69 21.41
C ALA A 294 17.71 7.62 22.83
N THR A 295 17.71 6.43 23.46
CA THR A 295 17.02 6.22 24.74
C THR A 295 17.80 5.35 25.70
N ALA A 296 17.62 5.62 27.01
CA ALA A 296 18.10 4.74 28.07
C ALA A 296 17.39 3.38 28.07
N ALA A 297 16.17 3.31 27.54
CA ALA A 297 15.39 2.07 27.42
C ALA A 297 15.94 1.12 26.34
N HIS A 298 16.84 1.56 25.43
CA HIS A 298 17.30 0.77 24.28
C HIS A 298 17.67 -0.68 24.63
N GLY A 299 18.55 -0.87 25.61
CA GLY A 299 18.96 -2.21 26.03
C GLY A 299 17.85 -3.04 26.71
N HIS A 300 16.81 -2.40 27.27
CA HIS A 300 15.64 -3.09 27.84
C HIS A 300 14.63 -3.50 26.76
N LEU A 301 14.58 -2.79 25.64
CA LEU A 301 13.68 -3.09 24.52
C LEU A 301 14.24 -4.18 23.62
N PHE A 302 15.57 -4.36 23.64
CA PHE A 302 16.23 -5.38 22.83
C PHE A 302 15.91 -6.79 23.34
N GLY A 303 15.41 -7.68 22.46
CA GLY A 303 15.06 -9.06 22.81
C GLY A 303 13.74 -9.25 23.58
N LEU A 304 12.97 -8.19 23.80
CA LEU A 304 11.64 -8.23 24.44
C LEU A 304 10.49 -8.04 23.43
N ASP A 305 10.71 -8.30 22.15
CA ASP A 305 9.72 -8.03 21.09
C ASP A 305 8.34 -8.62 21.37
N ALA A 306 8.28 -9.85 21.88
CA ALA A 306 7.02 -10.52 22.20
C ALA A 306 6.29 -9.83 23.36
N GLN A 307 7.00 -9.46 24.44
CA GLN A 307 6.44 -8.77 25.58
C GLN A 307 6.00 -7.35 25.20
N LEU A 308 6.87 -6.58 24.54
CA LEU A 308 6.57 -5.24 24.05
C LEU A 308 5.31 -5.25 23.18
N ARG A 309 5.22 -6.22 22.25
CA ARG A 309 4.06 -6.37 21.40
C ARG A 309 2.80 -6.66 22.21
N ALA A 310 2.86 -7.57 23.19
CA ALA A 310 1.72 -7.91 24.04
C ALA A 310 1.23 -6.71 24.85
N GLU A 311 2.14 -5.91 25.43
CA GLU A 311 1.80 -4.72 26.20
C GLU A 311 1.22 -3.60 25.30
N VAL A 312 1.74 -3.43 24.08
CA VAL A 312 1.18 -2.48 23.10
C VAL A 312 -0.21 -2.92 22.63
N LEU A 313 -0.45 -4.22 22.40
CA LEU A 313 -1.78 -4.76 22.12
C LEU A 313 -2.77 -4.50 23.25
N ALA A 314 -2.34 -4.68 24.51
CA ALA A 314 -3.16 -4.39 25.68
C ALA A 314 -3.52 -2.90 25.75
N GLN A 315 -2.60 -1.99 25.46
CA GLN A 315 -2.86 -0.56 25.38
C GLN A 315 -3.87 -0.24 24.27
N ALA A 316 -3.68 -0.78 23.05
CA ALA A 316 -4.60 -0.58 21.96
C ALA A 316 -6.01 -1.07 22.30
N ALA A 317 -6.14 -2.28 22.87
CA ALA A 317 -7.41 -2.86 23.27
C ALA A 317 -8.10 -2.03 24.38
N SER A 318 -7.34 -1.46 25.32
CA SER A 318 -7.92 -0.62 26.39
C SER A 318 -8.46 0.70 25.85
N LEU A 319 -7.93 1.22 24.75
CA LEU A 319 -8.40 2.45 24.09
C LEU A 319 -9.58 2.17 23.18
N SER A 320 -9.48 1.18 22.30
CA SER A 320 -10.55 0.73 21.40
C SER A 320 -10.22 -0.60 20.74
N ALA A 321 -10.76 -1.70 21.27
CA ALA A 321 -10.52 -3.05 20.73
C ALA A 321 -11.06 -3.24 19.30
N GLU A 322 -12.09 -2.48 18.92
CA GLU A 322 -12.73 -2.61 17.59
C GLU A 322 -12.07 -1.74 16.52
N ARG A 323 -11.32 -0.71 16.93
CA ARG A 323 -10.76 0.29 16.00
C ARG A 323 -9.24 0.22 15.84
N LEU A 324 -8.51 -0.30 16.83
CA LEU A 324 -7.04 -0.31 16.83
C LEU A 324 -6.49 -1.73 16.67
N TRP A 325 -5.91 -2.03 15.52
CA TRP A 325 -5.29 -3.31 15.22
C TRP A 325 -3.78 -3.11 15.02
N ILE A 326 -2.96 -3.67 15.90
CA ILE A 326 -1.50 -3.54 15.81
C ILE A 326 -0.95 -4.59 14.84
N GLU A 327 -0.56 -4.15 13.66
CA GLU A 327 0.04 -5.03 12.66
C GLU A 327 1.43 -5.48 13.11
N LYS A 328 2.28 -4.53 13.51
CA LYS A 328 3.65 -4.82 13.95
C LYS A 328 4.15 -3.75 14.90
N VAL A 329 4.99 -4.13 15.86
CA VAL A 329 5.82 -3.22 16.64
C VAL A 329 7.27 -3.39 16.19
N LYS A 330 7.93 -2.29 15.84
CA LYS A 330 9.34 -2.24 15.46
C LYS A 330 10.13 -1.42 16.47
N VAL A 331 11.33 -1.86 16.80
CA VAL A 331 12.28 -1.14 17.65
C VAL A 331 13.42 -0.64 16.77
N GLU A 332 13.43 0.66 16.50
CA GLU A 332 14.46 1.38 15.72
C GLU A 332 15.13 2.46 16.58
N THR A 333 15.29 2.15 17.88
CA THR A 333 15.95 3.03 18.84
C THR A 333 17.47 2.92 18.75
N SER A 334 18.20 3.86 19.37
CA SER A 334 19.64 3.79 19.58
C SER A 334 19.99 4.05 21.06
N PRO A 335 21.15 3.58 21.55
CA PRO A 335 21.59 3.85 22.91
C PRO A 335 21.95 5.35 23.06
N LEU A 336 21.72 5.89 24.28
CA LEU A 336 22.11 7.27 24.61
C LEU A 336 23.64 7.46 24.58
N VAL A 337 24.40 6.43 24.94
CA VAL A 337 25.85 6.48 25.00
C VAL A 337 26.42 6.05 23.65
N ARG A 338 27.15 6.94 22.99
CA ARG A 338 27.84 6.61 21.76
C ARG A 338 29.03 5.71 22.02
N ALA A 339 29.35 4.82 21.10
CA ALA A 339 30.50 3.90 21.18
C ALA A 339 31.84 4.65 21.48
N LYS A 340 31.99 5.89 20.98
CA LYS A 340 33.17 6.74 21.27
C LYS A 340 33.32 7.16 22.73
N ASP A 341 32.20 7.33 23.44
CA ASP A 341 32.21 7.76 24.84
C ASP A 341 32.57 6.59 25.79
N ILE A 342 32.32 5.35 25.34
CA ILE A 342 32.63 4.12 26.08
C ILE A 342 34.11 3.77 25.91
N SER A 343 34.73 4.02 24.75
CA SER A 343 36.15 3.73 24.50
C SER A 343 37.13 4.51 25.38
N ALA A 344 36.66 5.58 26.03
CA ALA A 344 37.44 6.37 27.00
C ALA A 344 37.47 5.74 28.40
N ARG A 345 36.71 4.66 28.66
CA ARG A 345 36.64 3.97 29.95
C ARG A 345 37.60 2.79 29.95
N SER A 346 38.30 2.58 31.05
CA SER A 346 39.21 1.41 31.26
C SER A 346 38.50 0.29 32.02
N ASP A 347 37.35 -0.14 31.54
CA ASP A 347 36.54 -1.17 32.16
C ASP A 347 36.15 -2.28 31.16
N ALA A 348 35.53 -3.35 31.66
CA ALA A 348 35.10 -4.51 30.86
C ALA A 348 34.22 -4.17 29.66
N VAL A 349 33.52 -3.04 29.71
CA VAL A 349 32.64 -2.55 28.62
C VAL A 349 33.47 -2.03 27.46
N ALA A 350 34.60 -1.33 27.76
CA ALA A 350 35.53 -0.89 26.73
C ALA A 350 36.22 -2.09 26.06
N ASP A 351 36.60 -3.11 26.84
CA ASP A 351 37.17 -4.36 26.30
C ASP A 351 36.19 -5.08 25.39
N LEU A 352 34.89 -5.16 25.77
CA LEU A 352 33.83 -5.73 24.94
C LEU A 352 33.69 -4.96 23.62
N GLN A 353 33.77 -3.63 23.65
CA GLN A 353 33.70 -2.82 22.44
C GLN A 353 34.85 -3.12 21.48
N VAL A 354 36.07 -3.25 22.02
CA VAL A 354 37.26 -3.61 21.21
C VAL A 354 37.10 -5.02 20.62
N LEU A 355 36.57 -5.97 21.39
CA LEU A 355 36.29 -7.32 20.91
C LEU A 355 35.26 -7.35 19.78
N LEU A 356 34.14 -6.63 19.92
CA LEU A 356 33.10 -6.57 18.90
C LEU A 356 33.62 -5.88 17.62
N ALA A 357 34.41 -4.81 17.74
CA ALA A 357 35.05 -4.15 16.61
C ALA A 357 36.02 -5.07 15.86
N ARG A 358 36.79 -5.87 16.59
CA ARG A 358 37.67 -6.90 15.99
C ARG A 358 36.85 -8.00 15.31
N ALA A 359 35.83 -8.51 15.97
CA ALA A 359 34.96 -9.55 15.43
C ALA A 359 34.32 -9.12 14.08
N GLY A 360 33.90 -7.86 13.94
CA GLY A 360 33.41 -7.31 12.68
C GLY A 360 34.45 -7.19 11.55
N SER A 361 35.77 -7.35 11.89
CA SER A 361 36.88 -7.27 10.94
C SER A 361 37.58 -8.61 10.75
N ASP A 362 37.27 -9.63 11.54
CA ASP A 362 37.89 -10.95 11.51
C ASP A 362 37.12 -11.86 10.54
N GLU A 363 37.69 -12.06 9.35
CA GLU A 363 37.05 -12.87 8.30
C GLU A 363 36.81 -14.32 8.73
N ALA A 364 37.76 -14.92 9.50
CA ALA A 364 37.60 -16.29 9.96
C ALA A 364 36.47 -16.42 10.99
N PHE A 365 36.34 -15.45 11.90
CA PHE A 365 35.23 -15.36 12.84
C PHE A 365 33.91 -15.18 12.11
N LEU A 366 33.84 -14.26 11.14
CA LEU A 366 32.60 -13.97 10.38
C LEU A 366 32.18 -15.21 9.56
N GLN A 367 33.11 -15.94 8.97
CA GLN A 367 32.82 -17.17 8.25
C GLN A 367 32.28 -18.26 9.17
N GLY A 368 32.92 -18.52 10.31
CA GLY A 368 32.46 -19.49 11.30
C GLY A 368 31.07 -19.14 11.83
N LEU A 369 30.85 -17.86 12.15
CA LEU A 369 29.53 -17.36 12.58
C LEU A 369 28.45 -17.54 11.50
N GLN A 370 28.80 -17.33 10.22
CA GLN A 370 27.89 -17.58 9.10
C GLN A 370 27.52 -19.06 8.99
N GLU A 371 28.47 -19.95 9.08
CA GLU A 371 28.24 -21.40 9.03
C GLU A 371 27.30 -21.85 10.15
N ASP A 372 27.52 -21.40 11.38
CA ASP A 372 26.70 -21.74 12.54
C ASP A 372 25.26 -21.19 12.39
N LEU A 373 25.11 -19.93 11.98
CA LEU A 373 23.81 -19.31 11.80
C LEU A 373 23.05 -19.86 10.60
N MET A 374 23.74 -20.29 9.54
CA MET A 374 23.10 -20.93 8.37
C MET A 374 22.47 -22.28 8.74
N LEU A 375 22.96 -23.00 9.74
CA LEU A 375 22.30 -24.20 10.27
C LEU A 375 20.93 -23.91 10.87
N LEU A 376 20.78 -22.72 11.45
CA LEU A 376 19.50 -22.22 11.96
C LEU A 376 18.60 -21.73 10.81
N VAL A 377 19.12 -20.82 9.98
CA VAL A 377 18.38 -20.17 8.89
C VAL A 377 17.88 -21.18 7.85
N GLY A 378 18.65 -22.24 7.59
CA GLY A 378 18.24 -23.31 6.67
C GLY A 378 17.01 -24.11 7.11
N LYS A 379 16.58 -23.98 8.38
CA LYS A 379 15.39 -24.64 8.94
C LYS A 379 14.19 -23.69 9.06
N VAL A 380 14.35 -22.42 8.75
CA VAL A 380 13.33 -21.40 8.91
C VAL A 380 12.59 -21.19 7.59
N PRO A 381 11.24 -21.12 7.57
CA PRO A 381 10.46 -20.82 6.38
C PRO A 381 10.86 -19.47 5.75
N LEU A 382 10.77 -19.38 4.41
CA LEU A 382 11.18 -18.19 3.65
C LEU A 382 10.43 -16.92 4.07
N GLU A 383 9.17 -17.07 4.43
CA GLU A 383 8.31 -15.97 4.90
C GLU A 383 8.82 -15.37 6.22
N VAL A 384 9.37 -16.21 7.10
CA VAL A 384 9.95 -15.75 8.37
C VAL A 384 11.31 -15.08 8.14
N ILE A 385 12.11 -15.61 7.23
CA ILE A 385 13.42 -15.02 6.87
C ILE A 385 13.21 -13.60 6.33
N SER A 386 12.26 -13.41 5.40
CA SER A 386 11.96 -12.09 4.83
C SER A 386 11.32 -11.12 5.84
N ALA A 387 10.72 -11.63 6.92
CA ALA A 387 10.13 -10.79 7.98
C ALA A 387 11.15 -10.33 9.05
N VAL A 388 12.31 -10.99 9.14
CA VAL A 388 13.36 -10.72 10.16
C VAL A 388 14.64 -10.26 9.46
N PRO A 389 14.96 -8.95 9.47
CA PRO A 389 16.11 -8.40 8.75
C PRO A 389 17.45 -9.09 9.08
N GLN A 390 17.64 -9.48 10.33
CA GLN A 390 18.87 -10.18 10.79
C GLN A 390 19.03 -11.55 10.12
N LEU A 391 17.93 -12.30 9.93
CA LEU A 391 17.98 -13.58 9.22
C LEU A 391 18.25 -13.40 7.73
N GLU A 392 17.77 -12.31 7.16
CA GLU A 392 18.07 -11.95 5.76
C GLU A 392 19.55 -11.57 5.58
N GLU A 393 20.15 -10.82 6.53
CA GLU A 393 21.59 -10.54 6.54
C GLU A 393 22.44 -11.82 6.56
N VAL A 394 22.08 -12.78 7.43
CA VAL A 394 22.74 -14.09 7.51
C VAL A 394 22.65 -14.82 6.17
N ARG A 395 21.46 -14.92 5.59
CA ARG A 395 21.22 -15.60 4.32
C ARG A 395 21.99 -14.96 3.15
N ALA A 396 22.08 -13.64 3.17
CA ALA A 396 22.80 -12.87 2.14
C ALA A 396 24.32 -12.87 2.34
N GLY A 397 24.84 -13.48 3.41
CA GLY A 397 26.28 -13.50 3.74
C GLY A 397 26.82 -12.16 4.23
N ARG A 398 25.96 -11.22 4.61
CA ARG A 398 26.36 -9.88 5.09
C ARG A 398 26.67 -9.89 6.60
N MET A 399 27.55 -10.79 7.02
CA MET A 399 27.85 -11.04 8.44
C MET A 399 28.45 -9.82 9.14
N ARG A 400 29.28 -9.03 8.45
CA ARG A 400 29.83 -7.79 8.99
C ARG A 400 28.72 -6.79 9.34
N ALA A 401 27.77 -6.59 8.44
CA ALA A 401 26.64 -5.69 8.68
C ALA A 401 25.78 -6.17 9.87
N LEU A 402 25.61 -7.49 10.01
CA LEU A 402 24.92 -8.10 11.14
C LEU A 402 25.63 -7.79 12.47
N VAL A 403 26.95 -8.03 12.55
CA VAL A 403 27.75 -7.79 13.77
C VAL A 403 27.76 -6.30 14.10
N ASP A 404 28.02 -5.43 13.11
CA ASP A 404 28.01 -3.97 13.28
C ASP A 404 26.63 -3.44 13.75
N GLY A 405 25.55 -4.02 13.27
CA GLY A 405 24.19 -3.66 13.65
C GLY A 405 23.80 -4.11 15.07
N ILE A 406 24.34 -5.24 15.54
CA ILE A 406 24.01 -5.79 16.88
C ILE A 406 24.96 -5.26 17.97
N ALA A 407 26.20 -4.93 17.62
CA ALA A 407 27.22 -4.52 18.58
C ALA A 407 26.79 -3.38 19.52
N PRO A 408 26.15 -2.28 19.07
CA PRO A 408 25.68 -1.22 19.97
C PRO A 408 24.68 -1.70 21.02
N SER A 409 23.81 -2.62 20.65
CA SER A 409 22.78 -3.18 21.54
C SER A 409 23.39 -4.08 22.62
N VAL A 410 24.37 -4.91 22.23
CA VAL A 410 25.11 -5.77 23.17
C VAL A 410 25.89 -4.92 24.19
N ILE A 411 26.59 -3.89 23.70
CA ILE A 411 27.33 -2.94 24.55
C ILE A 411 26.39 -2.23 25.52
N ALA A 412 25.27 -1.71 25.03
CA ALA A 412 24.30 -1.01 25.87
C ALA A 412 23.69 -1.95 26.93
N HIS A 413 23.46 -3.21 26.60
CA HIS A 413 22.92 -4.19 27.54
C HIS A 413 23.90 -4.51 28.66
N VAL A 414 25.18 -4.75 28.32
CA VAL A 414 26.24 -5.06 29.32
C VAL A 414 26.59 -3.84 30.16
N ALA A 415 26.63 -2.64 29.58
CA ALA A 415 26.94 -1.40 30.28
C ALA A 415 25.91 -1.03 31.37
N LYS A 416 24.73 -1.63 31.37
CA LYS A 416 23.69 -1.45 32.41
C LYS A 416 23.77 -2.50 33.52
N ALA A 417 24.35 -3.65 33.23
CA ALA A 417 24.45 -4.74 34.21
C ALA A 417 25.60 -4.55 35.22
N GLY A 418 26.44 -3.54 35.04
CA GLY A 418 27.50 -3.09 35.94
C GLY A 418 27.26 -1.67 36.45
#